data_c3a18b966dcc0eb2029437f76c7d43ac
#
_entry.id   c3a18b966dcc0eb2029437f76c7d43ac
#
_cell.length_a   1.000
_cell.length_b   1.000
_cell.length_c   1.000
_cell.angle_alpha   90.00
_cell.angle_beta   90.00
_cell.angle_gamma   90.00
#
_symmetry.space_group_name_H-M   'P 1'
#
loop_
_entity.id
_entity.type
_entity.pdbx_description
1 polymer ?
#
loop_
_entity_poly.entity_id
_entity_poly.type
_entity_poly.pdbx_seq_one_letter_code
_entity_poly.pdbx_strand_id
1 'polypeptide(L)'
;MKLLLHCCCAPCSASCLPALRGEGIEPGLFWYNPNIHPYGEYLSRRGSLANFADNEKLKLKMIDEYGLKTFLSEILPQDGGRCQKCYAMRLEKAAFTAAQDGYNAFSTTLLVSPYQDHDAIRRIGDKAAAKHGVEFFYRDFRPRFREGQAQARAAGFYMQKYCGCIFSEEESFTQKKDKKQSRSNTNEHSQNENQQLLNTNETARTVPANDGHIFQRLELITGKEGLEKLKNTKVLVFGLGGVGSWAAEALVRSGIGKIGIIDSDTICASNVNRQIEATTLSVGQPKAQALKKRLLEINPGCEITSWDELFCLEKKESFDIGSADYVIDAIDSLKHKLDLIETVCAAKATLFSSMGMALKMDPSQIKIASFWKTTYCPLARLVRQGLRKRGFSSDFTVVYSEEKPIRAENALTAAPLPAPFLTRSAKPINGSVVTVTATAGLYLANLVLRDITGL
;
A
#
# COMPACT_ATOMS: atom_id res chain seq x y z
N MET A 1 32.29 31.13 0.03
CA MET A 1 32.49 29.88 0.77
C MET A 1 32.05 28.70 -0.10
N LYS A 2 32.86 27.66 -0.23
CA LYS A 2 32.44 26.41 -0.92
C LYS A 2 31.88 25.46 0.12
N LEU A 3 30.55 25.25 0.11
CA LEU A 3 29.83 24.47 1.12
C LEU A 3 29.34 23.14 0.53
N LEU A 4 29.60 22.03 1.23
CA LEU A 4 28.97 20.73 1.00
C LEU A 4 27.79 20.54 1.96
N LEU A 5 26.56 20.42 1.44
CA LEU A 5 25.35 20.21 2.26
C LEU A 5 24.97 18.72 2.27
N HIS A 6 25.14 18.08 3.42
CA HIS A 6 24.61 16.73 3.61
C HIS A 6 23.09 16.73 3.66
N CYS A 7 22.45 15.95 2.77
CA CYS A 7 20.99 15.93 2.55
C CYS A 7 20.37 14.61 2.99
N CYS A 8 19.35 14.66 3.83
CA CYS A 8 18.56 13.49 4.23
C CYS A 8 17.32 13.24 3.34
N CYS A 9 16.83 14.27 2.64
CA CYS A 9 15.66 14.21 1.77
C CYS A 9 15.46 15.53 1.02
N ALA A 10 14.65 15.53 -0.02
CA ALA A 10 14.31 16.73 -0.80
C ALA A 10 13.59 17.82 0.02
N PRO A 11 12.56 17.51 0.85
CA PRO A 11 11.87 18.53 1.65
C PRO A 11 12.78 19.31 2.60
N CYS A 12 13.74 18.62 3.25
CA CYS A 12 14.72 19.28 4.11
C CYS A 12 15.68 20.15 3.31
N SER A 13 16.09 19.71 2.12
CA SER A 13 16.97 20.46 1.23
C SER A 13 16.29 21.72 0.69
N ALA A 14 15.02 21.63 0.32
CA ALA A 14 14.18 22.78 -0.09
C ALA A 14 14.03 23.84 1.00
N SER A 15 14.06 23.42 2.28
CA SER A 15 14.04 24.36 3.41
C SER A 15 15.37 25.10 3.60
N CYS A 16 16.52 24.44 3.33
CA CYS A 16 17.85 25.03 3.52
C CYS A 16 18.27 25.95 2.37
N LEU A 17 17.98 25.56 1.14
CA LEU A 17 18.54 26.19 -0.06
C LEU A 17 18.25 27.69 -0.18
N PRO A 18 17.01 28.18 0.04
CA PRO A 18 16.73 29.63 -0.04
C PRO A 18 17.49 30.45 1.03
N ALA A 19 17.74 29.86 2.21
CA ALA A 19 18.51 30.54 3.25
C ALA A 19 19.99 30.66 2.88
N LEU A 20 20.57 29.59 2.32
CA LEU A 20 21.96 29.59 1.87
C LEU A 20 22.18 30.51 0.67
N ARG A 21 21.28 30.50 -0.30
CA ARG A 21 21.31 31.42 -1.47
C ARG A 21 21.16 32.87 -1.04
N GLY A 22 20.32 33.16 -0.03
CA GLY A 22 20.19 34.49 0.56
C GLY A 22 21.48 35.02 1.20
N GLU A 23 22.40 34.14 1.59
CA GLU A 23 23.75 34.45 2.09
C GLU A 23 24.83 34.36 0.98
N GLY A 24 24.45 34.23 -0.27
CA GLY A 24 25.36 34.10 -1.41
C GLY A 24 26.09 32.76 -1.49
N ILE A 25 25.55 31.72 -0.87
CA ILE A 25 26.14 30.36 -0.84
C ILE A 25 25.34 29.44 -1.77
N GLU A 26 26.00 28.93 -2.82
CA GLU A 26 25.49 27.87 -3.68
C GLU A 26 26.11 26.54 -3.24
N PRO A 27 25.37 25.65 -2.55
CA PRO A 27 25.95 24.43 -2.00
C PRO A 27 26.08 23.31 -3.01
N GLY A 28 27.11 22.47 -2.88
CA GLY A 28 27.07 21.11 -3.42
C GLY A 28 26.25 20.21 -2.51
N LEU A 29 25.42 19.33 -3.06
CA LEU A 29 24.60 18.42 -2.30
C LEU A 29 25.34 17.07 -2.10
N PHE A 30 25.15 16.47 -0.93
CA PHE A 30 25.78 15.19 -0.59
C PHE A 30 24.76 14.24 0.03
N TRP A 31 24.67 13.03 -0.54
CA TRP A 31 23.83 11.95 -0.02
C TRP A 31 24.67 10.83 0.56
N TYR A 32 24.53 10.59 1.85
CA TYR A 32 24.99 9.40 2.56
C TYR A 32 24.12 9.18 3.78
N ASN A 33 23.20 8.20 3.70
CA ASN A 33 22.16 7.98 4.71
C ASN A 33 21.99 6.48 5.00
N PRO A 34 22.96 5.82 5.66
CA PRO A 34 22.89 4.40 6.00
C PRO A 34 21.80 4.10 7.04
N ASN A 35 21.20 5.13 7.62
CA ASN A 35 20.13 5.04 8.61
C ASN A 35 18.74 4.98 8.00
N ILE A 36 18.54 5.16 6.71
CA ILE A 36 17.20 5.20 6.11
C ILE A 36 16.72 3.80 5.80
N HIS A 37 15.65 3.37 6.47
CA HIS A 37 15.01 2.06 6.37
C HIS A 37 13.48 2.20 6.39
N PRO A 38 12.74 1.23 5.79
CA PRO A 38 13.19 0.11 4.98
C PRO A 38 13.72 0.53 3.60
N TYR A 39 14.11 -0.43 2.76
CA TYR A 39 14.73 -0.16 1.46
C TYR A 39 13.87 0.71 0.53
N GLY A 40 12.54 0.54 0.57
CA GLY A 40 11.61 1.38 -0.19
C GLY A 40 11.65 2.86 0.22
N GLU A 41 11.77 3.16 1.51
CA GLU A 41 11.92 4.52 2.03
C GLU A 41 13.25 5.14 1.58
N TYR A 42 14.35 4.34 1.61
CA TYR A 42 15.65 4.74 1.10
C TYR A 42 15.59 5.16 -0.37
N LEU A 43 15.00 4.31 -1.22
CA LEU A 43 14.84 4.60 -2.65
C LEU A 43 13.97 5.84 -2.91
N SER A 44 12.87 5.98 -2.20
CA SER A 44 11.94 7.12 -2.34
C SER A 44 12.61 8.45 -2.01
N ARG A 45 13.37 8.51 -0.90
CA ARG A 45 14.10 9.74 -0.52
C ARG A 45 15.25 10.04 -1.44
N ARG A 46 16.01 9.02 -1.85
CA ARG A 46 17.13 9.13 -2.78
C ARG A 46 16.67 9.69 -4.13
N GLY A 47 15.63 9.07 -4.72
CA GLY A 47 15.07 9.51 -6.00
C GLY A 47 14.47 10.91 -5.92
N SER A 48 13.77 11.24 -4.84
CA SER A 48 13.23 12.58 -4.63
C SER A 48 14.33 13.65 -4.50
N LEU A 49 15.46 13.32 -3.84
CA LEU A 49 16.60 14.24 -3.74
C LEU A 49 17.31 14.42 -5.08
N ALA A 50 17.44 13.37 -5.89
CA ALA A 50 18.01 13.48 -7.24
C ALA A 50 17.18 14.44 -8.11
N ASN A 51 15.86 14.24 -8.13
CA ASN A 51 14.95 15.14 -8.85
C ASN A 51 15.02 16.59 -8.34
N PHE A 52 15.17 16.78 -7.03
CA PHE A 52 15.36 18.12 -6.46
C PHE A 52 16.66 18.76 -6.95
N ALA A 53 17.77 18.02 -6.94
CA ALA A 53 19.06 18.52 -7.39
C ALA A 53 19.04 18.92 -8.87
N ASP A 54 18.39 18.10 -9.72
CA ASP A 54 18.23 18.37 -11.15
C ASP A 54 17.38 19.62 -11.39
N ASN A 55 16.26 19.77 -10.69
CA ASN A 55 15.38 20.93 -10.81
C ASN A 55 16.08 22.22 -10.38
N GLU A 56 16.89 22.16 -9.33
CA GLU A 56 17.65 23.30 -8.79
C GLU A 56 18.99 23.52 -9.49
N LYS A 57 19.38 22.65 -10.43
CA LYS A 57 20.67 22.64 -11.17
C LYS A 57 21.89 22.58 -10.25
N LEU A 58 21.77 21.83 -9.13
CA LEU A 58 22.82 21.65 -8.14
C LEU A 58 23.61 20.38 -8.40
N LYS A 59 24.91 20.43 -8.10
CA LYS A 59 25.76 19.24 -8.13
C LYS A 59 25.39 18.33 -6.96
N LEU A 60 25.05 17.06 -7.23
CA LEU A 60 24.75 16.06 -6.22
C LEU A 60 25.77 14.93 -6.27
N LYS A 61 26.51 14.73 -5.16
CA LYS A 61 27.36 13.56 -4.97
C LYS A 61 26.61 12.54 -4.11
N MET A 62 26.49 11.32 -4.62
CA MET A 62 25.82 10.23 -3.92
C MET A 62 26.78 9.11 -3.56
N ILE A 63 26.74 8.67 -2.28
CA ILE A 63 27.19 7.35 -1.90
C ILE A 63 25.94 6.49 -1.79
N ASP A 64 25.69 5.67 -2.80
CA ASP A 64 24.48 4.85 -2.95
C ASP A 64 24.66 3.51 -2.24
N GLU A 65 24.60 3.56 -0.90
CA GLU A 65 24.72 2.41 -0.03
C GLU A 65 23.52 2.37 0.92
N TYR A 66 22.75 1.29 0.89
CA TYR A 66 21.57 1.12 1.77
C TYR A 66 21.96 0.95 3.26
N GLY A 67 23.14 0.49 3.58
CA GLY A 67 23.78 0.52 4.87
C GLY A 67 23.06 -0.08 6.10
N LEU A 68 21.98 -0.88 5.96
CA LEU A 68 21.23 -1.44 7.09
C LEU A 68 22.13 -2.19 8.09
N LYS A 69 22.99 -3.09 7.59
CA LYS A 69 23.87 -3.89 8.44
C LYS A 69 24.89 -3.02 9.15
N THR A 70 25.53 -2.10 8.42
CA THR A 70 26.50 -1.14 8.97
C THR A 70 25.86 -0.25 10.02
N PHE A 71 24.65 0.25 9.78
CA PHE A 71 23.92 1.05 10.73
C PHE A 71 23.58 0.28 12.01
N LEU A 72 23.08 -0.95 11.90
CA LEU A 72 22.73 -1.76 13.05
C LEU A 72 23.96 -2.17 13.86
N SER A 73 25.08 -2.55 13.22
CA SER A 73 26.30 -2.90 13.93
C SER A 73 26.88 -1.75 14.75
N GLU A 74 26.71 -0.51 14.32
CA GLU A 74 27.16 0.67 15.02
C GLU A 74 26.24 1.08 16.19
N ILE A 75 24.94 0.77 16.10
CA ILE A 75 23.94 1.29 17.04
C ILE A 75 23.58 0.28 18.14
N LEU A 76 23.52 -1.03 17.85
CA LEU A 76 23.09 -2.07 18.77
C LEU A 76 24.03 -2.35 19.97
N PRO A 77 25.36 -2.15 19.93
CA PRO A 77 26.24 -2.60 21.01
C PRO A 77 26.22 -1.76 22.31
N GLN A 78 25.39 -0.73 22.45
CA GLN A 78 25.39 0.12 23.67
C GLN A 78 24.05 0.72 24.01
N ASP A 79 23.69 0.73 25.28
CA ASP A 79 22.57 1.44 25.87
C ASP A 79 22.76 2.97 25.73
N GLY A 80 21.81 3.64 25.09
CA GLY A 80 21.69 5.09 25.01
C GLY A 80 22.46 5.74 23.85
N GLY A 81 21.88 6.79 23.28
CA GLY A 81 22.57 7.65 22.31
C GLY A 81 22.52 7.23 20.84
N ARG A 82 21.60 6.36 20.42
CA ARG A 82 21.49 5.92 19.00
C ARG A 82 21.47 7.09 17.99
N CYS A 83 20.78 8.22 18.32
CA CYS A 83 20.74 9.40 17.46
C CYS A 83 22.10 10.06 17.34
N GLN A 84 22.88 10.14 18.41
CA GLN A 84 24.22 10.71 18.39
C GLN A 84 25.17 9.90 17.52
N LYS A 85 25.10 8.56 17.55
CA LYS A 85 25.88 7.69 16.66
C LYS A 85 25.45 7.84 15.21
N CYS A 86 24.13 7.94 14.95
CA CYS A 86 23.58 8.23 13.62
C CYS A 86 24.10 9.57 13.07
N TYR A 87 24.16 10.62 13.91
CA TYR A 87 24.76 11.90 13.52
C TYR A 87 26.24 11.74 13.21
N ALA A 88 26.99 11.06 14.08
CA ALA A 88 28.41 10.85 13.91
C ALA A 88 28.76 10.17 12.60
N MET A 89 28.10 9.06 12.25
CA MET A 89 28.31 8.35 10.99
C MET A 89 28.13 9.26 9.77
N ARG A 90 27.08 10.06 9.78
CA ARG A 90 26.69 10.89 8.64
C ARG A 90 27.55 12.15 8.52
N LEU A 91 27.80 12.84 9.63
CA LEU A 91 28.60 14.07 9.66
C LEU A 91 30.08 13.80 9.43
N GLU A 92 30.62 12.71 9.99
CA GLU A 92 31.99 12.25 9.73
C GLU A 92 32.20 12.00 8.22
N LYS A 93 31.27 11.30 7.58
CA LYS A 93 31.36 11.03 6.15
C LYS A 93 31.21 12.31 5.32
N ALA A 94 30.37 13.24 5.75
CA ALA A 94 30.20 14.53 5.09
C ALA A 94 31.46 15.39 5.19
N ALA A 95 32.07 15.49 6.39
CA ALA A 95 33.30 16.22 6.61
C ALA A 95 34.47 15.65 5.78
N PHE A 96 34.62 14.31 5.81
CA PHE A 96 35.65 13.63 5.02
C PHE A 96 35.45 13.90 3.50
N THR A 97 34.23 13.82 3.02
CA THR A 97 33.92 14.07 1.59
C THR A 97 34.15 15.54 1.23
N ALA A 98 33.78 16.47 2.13
CA ALA A 98 34.05 17.90 1.91
C ALA A 98 35.54 18.18 1.74
N ALA A 99 36.37 17.65 2.64
CA ALA A 99 37.83 17.80 2.56
C ALA A 99 38.40 17.21 1.28
N GLN A 100 37.97 16.00 0.87
CA GLN A 100 38.46 15.36 -0.34
C GLN A 100 38.06 16.10 -1.63
N ASP A 101 36.87 16.68 -1.67
CA ASP A 101 36.34 17.33 -2.87
C ASP A 101 36.65 18.84 -2.93
N GLY A 102 37.50 19.33 -2.01
CA GLY A 102 37.96 20.73 -2.00
C GLY A 102 36.89 21.74 -1.56
N TYR A 103 35.94 21.33 -0.73
CA TYR A 103 35.03 22.22 -0.02
C TYR A 103 35.70 22.74 1.25
N ASN A 104 35.46 24.02 1.59
CA ASN A 104 36.00 24.63 2.81
C ASN A 104 35.14 24.32 4.04
N ALA A 105 33.84 24.07 3.80
CA ALA A 105 32.89 23.84 4.88
C ALA A 105 31.88 22.75 4.49
N PHE A 106 31.26 22.16 5.49
CA PHE A 106 30.10 21.31 5.31
C PHE A 106 28.98 21.67 6.30
N SER A 107 27.76 21.31 5.94
CA SER A 107 26.56 21.47 6.78
C SER A 107 25.62 20.28 6.59
N THR A 108 24.47 20.29 7.27
CA THR A 108 23.49 19.20 7.18
C THR A 108 22.06 19.70 7.23
N THR A 109 21.19 19.08 6.43
CA THR A 109 19.74 19.31 6.48
C THR A 109 19.08 18.76 7.75
N LEU A 110 19.80 18.08 8.63
CA LEU A 110 19.29 17.71 9.96
C LEU A 110 18.93 18.94 10.80
N LEU A 111 19.60 20.07 10.55
CA LEU A 111 19.36 21.35 11.22
C LEU A 111 18.03 22.03 10.84
N VAL A 112 17.22 21.41 9.99
CA VAL A 112 15.86 21.88 9.65
C VAL A 112 14.82 21.36 10.65
N SER A 113 15.01 20.17 11.17
CA SER A 113 13.99 19.48 11.95
C SER A 113 13.95 19.97 13.41
N PRO A 114 12.79 20.39 13.92
CA PRO A 114 12.64 20.76 15.34
C PRO A 114 12.71 19.53 16.29
N TYR A 115 12.76 18.32 15.74
CA TYR A 115 12.79 17.06 16.49
C TYR A 115 14.20 16.48 16.63
N GLN A 116 15.22 17.17 16.07
CA GLN A 116 16.62 16.73 16.17
C GLN A 116 17.32 17.46 17.32
N ASP A 117 18.29 16.79 17.95
CA ASP A 117 19.14 17.38 18.98
C ASP A 117 20.22 18.27 18.34
N HIS A 118 19.94 19.56 18.25
CA HIS A 118 20.81 20.55 17.62
C HIS A 118 22.16 20.71 18.32
N ASP A 119 22.20 20.58 19.65
CA ASP A 119 23.43 20.69 20.42
C ASP A 119 24.36 19.50 20.18
N ALA A 120 23.77 18.30 20.10
CA ALA A 120 24.53 17.10 19.73
C ALA A 120 25.04 17.18 18.29
N ILE A 121 24.19 17.63 17.31
CA ILE A 121 24.61 17.80 15.91
C ILE A 121 25.76 18.78 15.82
N ARG A 122 25.72 19.91 16.54
CA ARG A 122 26.77 20.90 16.54
C ARG A 122 28.08 20.33 17.09
N ARG A 123 28.06 19.76 18.30
CA ARG A 123 29.26 19.15 18.91
C ARG A 123 29.92 18.08 18.04
N ILE A 124 29.06 17.21 17.40
CA ILE A 124 29.56 16.13 16.54
C ILE A 124 30.09 16.71 15.23
N GLY A 125 29.39 17.71 14.66
CA GLY A 125 29.84 18.42 13.46
C GLY A 125 31.19 19.11 13.65
N ASP A 126 31.34 19.86 14.75
CA ASP A 126 32.62 20.53 15.10
C ASP A 126 33.77 19.53 15.27
N LYS A 127 33.50 18.38 15.93
CA LYS A 127 34.48 17.30 16.07
C LYS A 127 34.90 16.70 14.73
N ALA A 128 33.96 16.44 13.84
CA ALA A 128 34.22 15.93 12.49
C ALA A 128 34.97 16.96 11.65
N ALA A 129 34.62 18.24 11.77
CA ALA A 129 35.28 19.36 11.11
C ALA A 129 36.76 19.44 11.49
N ALA A 130 37.08 19.44 12.80
CA ALA A 130 38.42 19.46 13.31
C ALA A 130 39.29 18.27 12.84
N LYS A 131 38.68 17.08 12.75
CA LYS A 131 39.38 15.87 12.30
C LYS A 131 39.77 15.91 10.82
N HIS A 132 38.97 16.55 9.97
CA HIS A 132 39.18 16.56 8.53
C HIS A 132 39.68 17.91 7.98
N GLY A 133 39.92 18.90 8.82
CA GLY A 133 40.46 20.20 8.40
C GLY A 133 39.50 21.05 7.59
N VAL A 134 38.22 20.96 7.86
CA VAL A 134 37.13 21.75 7.25
C VAL A 134 36.29 22.44 8.32
N GLU A 135 35.42 23.38 7.94
CA GLU A 135 34.51 24.06 8.87
C GLU A 135 33.17 23.36 8.95
N PHE A 136 32.57 23.24 10.15
CA PHE A 136 31.16 22.87 10.28
C PHE A 136 30.32 24.15 10.28
N PHE A 137 29.66 24.42 9.15
CA PHE A 137 28.77 25.56 9.00
C PHE A 137 27.45 25.28 9.70
N TYR A 138 27.35 25.70 10.97
CA TYR A 138 26.11 25.58 11.75
C TYR A 138 25.16 26.72 11.42
N ARG A 139 23.95 26.39 10.96
CA ARG A 139 22.85 27.31 10.74
C ARG A 139 21.56 26.70 11.27
N ASP A 140 20.81 27.44 12.08
CA ASP A 140 19.49 27.01 12.51
C ASP A 140 18.46 27.26 11.39
N PHE A 141 18.03 26.17 10.73
CA PHE A 141 17.02 26.22 9.67
C PHE A 141 15.59 25.92 10.16
N ARG A 142 15.36 25.69 11.47
CA ARG A 142 14.03 25.39 12.03
C ARG A 142 12.97 26.46 11.71
N PRO A 143 13.24 27.76 11.67
CA PRO A 143 12.26 28.77 11.28
C PRO A 143 11.66 28.53 9.89
N ARG A 144 12.40 27.88 8.98
CA ARG A 144 11.95 27.59 7.61
C ARG A 144 11.34 26.20 7.44
N PHE A 145 11.19 25.43 8.50
CA PHE A 145 10.68 24.04 8.43
C PHE A 145 9.32 23.92 7.78
N ARG A 146 8.35 24.76 8.21
CA ARG A 146 6.97 24.74 7.67
C ARG A 146 6.90 25.22 6.22
N GLU A 147 7.61 26.29 5.91
CA GLU A 147 7.69 26.87 4.56
C GLU A 147 8.28 25.86 3.56
N GLY A 148 9.43 25.26 3.89
CA GLY A 148 10.07 24.28 3.03
C GLY A 148 9.24 23.00 2.84
N GLN A 149 8.50 22.57 3.87
CA GLN A 149 7.55 21.47 3.70
C GLN A 149 6.37 21.82 2.77
N ALA A 150 5.87 23.06 2.81
CA ALA A 150 4.82 23.50 1.91
C ALA A 150 5.31 23.56 0.47
N GLN A 151 6.52 24.11 0.25
CA GLN A 151 7.18 24.16 -1.07
C GLN A 151 7.41 22.75 -1.63
N ALA A 152 7.91 21.82 -0.80
CA ALA A 152 8.15 20.45 -1.22
C ALA A 152 6.86 19.70 -1.62
N ARG A 153 5.75 19.94 -0.91
CA ARG A 153 4.44 19.39 -1.29
C ARG A 153 3.93 19.98 -2.61
N ALA A 154 4.05 21.29 -2.79
CA ALA A 154 3.65 21.97 -4.01
C ALA A 154 4.44 21.47 -5.23
N ALA A 155 5.72 21.16 -5.04
CA ALA A 155 6.61 20.59 -6.06
C ALA A 155 6.44 19.07 -6.26
N GLY A 156 5.56 18.40 -5.53
CA GLY A 156 5.30 16.97 -5.64
C GLY A 156 6.42 16.07 -5.12
N PHE A 157 7.33 16.56 -4.29
CA PHE A 157 8.40 15.75 -3.71
C PHE A 157 7.88 14.77 -2.68
N TYR A 158 8.54 13.62 -2.57
CA TYR A 158 8.24 12.62 -1.57
C TYR A 158 8.38 13.19 -0.14
N MET A 159 7.31 13.04 0.68
CA MET A 159 7.25 13.53 2.04
C MET A 159 7.44 12.39 3.04
N GLN A 160 8.53 12.42 3.80
CA GLN A 160 8.82 11.42 4.83
C GLN A 160 7.85 11.52 6.01
N LYS A 161 7.52 10.36 6.61
CA LYS A 161 6.61 10.26 7.77
C LYS A 161 7.33 10.10 9.11
N TYR A 162 8.63 9.84 9.11
CA TYR A 162 9.50 9.62 10.29
C TYR A 162 10.95 10.03 9.99
N CYS A 163 11.84 9.99 10.98
CA CYS A 163 13.22 10.44 10.85
C CYS A 163 14.00 9.66 9.77
N GLY A 164 13.77 8.36 9.66
CA GLY A 164 14.34 7.50 8.62
C GLY A 164 14.85 6.16 9.12
N CYS A 165 15.29 6.01 10.38
CA CYS A 165 15.74 4.73 10.87
C CYS A 165 14.57 3.82 11.28
N ILE A 166 14.82 2.50 11.26
CA ILE A 166 13.82 1.48 11.59
C ILE A 166 13.21 1.70 12.99
N PHE A 167 13.99 2.18 13.96
CA PHE A 167 13.49 2.51 15.30
C PHE A 167 12.55 3.72 15.29
N SER A 168 12.83 4.76 14.50
CA SER A 168 11.92 5.90 14.38
C SER A 168 10.67 5.57 13.58
N GLU A 169 10.71 4.56 12.71
CA GLU A 169 9.54 3.98 12.07
C GLU A 169 8.66 3.32 13.12
N GLU A 170 9.19 2.39 13.91
CA GLU A 170 8.49 1.70 14.99
C GLU A 170 7.86 2.70 15.97
N GLU A 171 8.62 3.70 16.45
CA GLU A 171 8.14 4.76 17.34
C GLU A 171 6.98 5.55 16.73
N SER A 172 6.99 5.79 15.42
CA SER A 172 5.91 6.49 14.72
C SER A 172 4.58 5.73 14.73
N PHE A 173 4.63 4.40 14.84
CA PHE A 173 3.43 3.54 14.93
C PHE A 173 2.99 3.33 16.38
N THR A 174 3.92 3.13 17.32
CA THR A 174 3.62 2.87 18.74
C THR A 174 3.05 4.11 19.43
N GLN A 175 3.66 5.28 19.28
CA GLN A 175 3.18 6.54 19.86
C GLN A 175 1.80 6.98 19.35
N LYS A 176 1.39 6.55 18.16
CA LYS A 176 0.01 6.77 17.67
C LYS A 176 -1.00 5.87 18.37
N LYS A 177 -0.61 4.66 18.78
CA LYS A 177 -1.46 3.75 19.58
C LYS A 177 -1.68 4.30 20.99
N ASP A 178 -0.63 4.76 21.66
CA ASP A 178 -0.70 5.28 23.03
C ASP A 178 -1.55 6.57 23.11
N LYS A 179 -1.44 7.45 22.13
CA LYS A 179 -2.29 8.65 22.02
C LYS A 179 -3.76 8.33 21.69
N LYS A 180 -4.05 7.20 21.07
CA LYS A 180 -5.43 6.73 20.85
C LYS A 180 -6.00 6.10 22.10
N GLN A 181 -5.21 5.33 22.84
CA GLN A 181 -5.62 4.70 24.10
C GLN A 181 -5.78 5.69 25.25
N SER A 182 -4.90 6.69 25.38
CA SER A 182 -5.04 7.75 26.39
C SER A 182 -6.23 8.68 26.12
N ARG A 183 -6.69 8.83 24.87
CA ARG A 183 -7.90 9.58 24.52
C ARG A 183 -9.18 8.81 24.78
N SER A 184 -9.15 7.47 24.83
CA SER A 184 -10.33 6.65 25.18
C SER A 184 -10.58 6.59 26.70
N ASN A 185 -9.54 6.79 27.54
CA ASN A 185 -9.67 6.72 28.98
C ASN A 185 -9.96 8.06 29.69
N THR A 186 -9.99 9.17 28.94
CA THR A 186 -10.31 10.51 29.49
C THR A 186 -11.69 11.03 29.15
N ASN A 187 -12.54 10.24 28.47
CA ASN A 187 -13.85 10.69 27.99
C ASN A 187 -15.05 10.24 28.86
N GLU A 188 -14.84 9.83 30.11
CA GLU A 188 -15.98 9.55 31.02
C GLU A 188 -16.34 10.68 31.99
N HIS A 189 -15.64 11.81 31.99
CA HIS A 189 -15.96 12.92 32.93
C HIS A 189 -15.84 14.30 32.30
N SER A 190 -16.47 14.58 31.17
CA SER A 190 -16.76 15.97 30.69
C SER A 190 -17.67 15.92 29.47
N GLN A 191 -18.89 15.48 29.64
CA GLN A 191 -19.98 15.79 28.71
C GLN A 191 -20.61 17.10 29.17
N ASN A 192 -20.39 18.13 28.40
CA ASN A 192 -21.12 19.36 28.12
C ASN A 192 -20.16 20.55 28.14
N GLU A 193 -19.77 20.99 26.98
CA GLU A 193 -19.40 22.38 26.61
C GLU A 193 -18.37 22.53 25.48
N ASN A 194 -18.01 21.46 24.74
CA ASN A 194 -17.06 21.63 23.61
C ASN A 194 -17.45 20.86 22.34
N GLN A 195 -18.74 20.84 22.00
CA GLN A 195 -19.21 20.18 20.76
C GLN A 195 -19.11 21.08 19.50
N GLN A 196 -18.60 22.30 19.60
CA GLN A 196 -18.54 23.24 18.47
C GLN A 196 -17.15 23.56 17.94
N LEU A 197 -16.06 23.07 18.54
CA LEU A 197 -14.68 23.41 18.11
C LEU A 197 -13.80 22.23 17.68
N LEU A 198 -14.32 20.99 17.59
CA LEU A 198 -13.56 19.81 17.19
C LEU A 198 -13.94 19.20 15.82
N ASN A 199 -14.79 19.90 15.04
CA ASN A 199 -15.20 19.45 13.70
C ASN A 199 -14.36 20.02 12.55
N THR A 200 -13.13 20.48 12.77
CA THR A 200 -12.37 21.14 11.70
C THR A 200 -11.01 20.51 11.35
N ASN A 201 -10.70 19.26 11.73
CA ASN A 201 -9.41 18.66 11.36
C ASN A 201 -9.42 17.18 10.94
N GLU A 202 -10.57 16.61 10.56
CA GLU A 202 -10.65 15.39 9.75
C GLU A 202 -11.46 15.69 8.47
N THR A 203 -11.06 16.69 7.74
CA THR A 203 -11.49 16.80 6.35
C THR A 203 -10.73 15.75 5.54
N ALA A 204 -11.31 14.55 5.41
CA ALA A 204 -11.25 13.90 4.12
C ALA A 204 -11.43 15.03 3.09
N ARG A 205 -10.53 15.17 2.12
CA ARG A 205 -10.68 16.11 1.02
C ARG A 205 -12.06 15.88 0.41
N THR A 206 -13.05 16.64 0.83
CA THR A 206 -14.29 16.75 0.11
C THR A 206 -13.92 17.34 -1.25
N VAL A 207 -14.20 16.60 -2.31
CA VAL A 207 -14.20 17.11 -3.68
C VAL A 207 -14.98 18.42 -3.64
N PRO A 208 -14.45 19.53 -4.20
CA PRO A 208 -15.16 20.80 -4.18
C PRO A 208 -16.57 20.62 -4.75
N ALA A 209 -17.56 21.24 -4.14
CA ALA A 209 -18.99 21.09 -4.47
C ALA A 209 -19.37 21.47 -5.91
N ASN A 210 -18.41 21.85 -6.76
CA ASN A 210 -18.61 22.24 -8.15
C ASN A 210 -18.15 21.22 -9.21
N ASP A 211 -17.47 20.12 -8.80
CA ASP A 211 -17.03 19.07 -9.73
C ASP A 211 -17.88 17.81 -9.53
N GLY A 212 -19.11 17.74 -9.98
CA GLY A 212 -20.01 16.58 -10.02
C GLY A 212 -19.69 15.42 -9.06
N HIS A 213 -20.66 14.71 -8.53
CA HIS A 213 -20.37 13.58 -7.65
C HIS A 213 -19.60 12.47 -8.41
N ILE A 214 -18.81 11.66 -7.68
CA ILE A 214 -17.87 10.66 -8.24
C ILE A 214 -18.54 9.64 -9.17
N PHE A 215 -19.86 9.46 -9.10
CA PHE A 215 -20.65 8.54 -9.94
C PHE A 215 -21.43 9.23 -11.05
N GLN A 216 -21.19 10.52 -11.33
CA GLN A 216 -21.94 11.28 -12.35
C GLN A 216 -21.99 10.59 -13.70
N ARG A 217 -20.85 10.02 -14.16
CA ARG A 217 -20.81 9.33 -15.45
C ARG A 217 -21.58 8.01 -15.45
N LEU A 218 -21.62 7.31 -14.32
CA LEU A 218 -22.41 6.09 -14.16
C LEU A 218 -23.89 6.42 -14.13
N GLU A 219 -24.29 7.50 -13.44
CA GLU A 219 -25.68 7.98 -13.39
C GLU A 219 -26.25 8.28 -14.78
N LEU A 220 -25.43 8.76 -15.72
CA LEU A 220 -25.85 8.97 -17.12
C LEU A 220 -26.23 7.67 -17.85
N ILE A 221 -25.74 6.51 -17.35
CA ILE A 221 -26.05 5.19 -17.93
C ILE A 221 -27.20 4.53 -17.16
N THR A 222 -27.13 4.54 -15.82
CA THR A 222 -28.06 3.79 -14.97
C THR A 222 -29.27 4.61 -14.51
N GLY A 223 -29.23 5.92 -14.69
CA GLY A 223 -30.16 6.86 -14.07
C GLY A 223 -29.99 6.98 -12.55
N LYS A 224 -30.69 7.89 -11.95
CA LYS A 224 -30.69 8.10 -10.48
C LYS A 224 -31.20 6.88 -9.73
N GLU A 225 -32.26 6.23 -10.25
CA GLU A 225 -32.83 5.04 -9.64
C GLU A 225 -31.85 3.87 -9.63
N GLY A 226 -31.13 3.64 -10.74
CA GLY A 226 -30.10 2.61 -10.81
C GLY A 226 -28.96 2.87 -9.81
N LEU A 227 -28.52 4.12 -9.68
CA LEU A 227 -27.49 4.48 -8.73
C LEU A 227 -27.95 4.28 -7.27
N GLU A 228 -29.18 4.61 -6.92
CA GLU A 228 -29.73 4.35 -5.58
C GLU A 228 -29.88 2.86 -5.29
N LYS A 229 -30.25 2.02 -6.27
CA LYS A 229 -30.25 0.57 -6.12
C LYS A 229 -28.85 0.04 -5.81
N LEU A 230 -27.83 0.49 -6.57
CA LEU A 230 -26.43 0.13 -6.33
C LEU A 230 -25.96 0.51 -4.94
N LYS A 231 -26.27 1.71 -4.48
CA LYS A 231 -25.92 2.23 -3.16
C LYS A 231 -26.54 1.43 -2.01
N ASN A 232 -27.72 0.89 -2.20
CA ASN A 232 -28.42 0.10 -1.18
C ASN A 232 -28.05 -1.38 -1.20
N THR A 233 -27.35 -1.86 -2.23
CA THR A 233 -27.00 -3.27 -2.42
C THR A 233 -25.79 -3.67 -1.55
N LYS A 234 -25.88 -4.88 -0.97
CA LYS A 234 -24.81 -5.53 -0.21
C LYS A 234 -24.21 -6.68 -1.01
N VAL A 235 -22.89 -6.62 -1.26
CA VAL A 235 -22.14 -7.65 -1.99
C VAL A 235 -21.07 -8.25 -1.09
N LEU A 236 -20.93 -9.58 -1.06
CA LEU A 236 -19.80 -10.27 -0.42
C LEU A 236 -18.87 -10.82 -1.49
N VAL A 237 -17.56 -10.63 -1.31
CA VAL A 237 -16.50 -11.13 -2.21
C VAL A 237 -15.59 -12.06 -1.45
N PHE A 238 -15.62 -13.34 -1.79
CA PHE A 238 -14.79 -14.38 -1.18
C PHE A 238 -13.59 -14.71 -2.08
N GLY A 239 -12.37 -14.52 -1.53
CA GLY A 239 -11.11 -14.66 -2.24
C GLY A 239 -10.68 -13.36 -2.93
N LEU A 240 -9.63 -12.73 -2.41
CA LEU A 240 -9.10 -11.45 -2.91
C LEU A 240 -7.81 -11.66 -3.71
N GLY A 241 -7.78 -12.71 -4.52
CA GLY A 241 -6.71 -12.94 -5.49
C GLY A 241 -6.83 -12.07 -6.73
N GLY A 242 -6.20 -12.51 -7.85
CA GLY A 242 -6.18 -11.77 -9.11
C GLY A 242 -7.56 -11.56 -9.77
N VAL A 243 -8.61 -12.22 -9.31
CA VAL A 243 -9.99 -12.04 -9.79
C VAL A 243 -10.82 -11.22 -8.82
N GLY A 244 -10.92 -11.67 -7.56
CA GLY A 244 -11.83 -11.05 -6.59
C GLY A 244 -11.44 -9.65 -6.18
N SER A 245 -10.14 -9.34 -6.13
CA SER A 245 -9.67 -7.99 -5.81
C SER A 245 -10.09 -6.96 -6.87
N TRP A 246 -10.03 -7.32 -8.16
CA TRP A 246 -10.51 -6.48 -9.26
C TRP A 246 -12.04 -6.38 -9.29
N ALA A 247 -12.75 -7.47 -8.94
CA ALA A 247 -14.21 -7.43 -8.82
C ALA A 247 -14.64 -6.46 -7.70
N ALA A 248 -14.03 -6.53 -6.54
CA ALA A 248 -14.32 -5.65 -5.41
C ALA A 248 -14.06 -4.17 -5.76
N GLU A 249 -12.93 -3.86 -6.40
CA GLU A 249 -12.65 -2.48 -6.82
C GLU A 249 -13.65 -1.98 -7.86
N ALA A 250 -13.98 -2.80 -8.86
CA ALA A 250 -14.95 -2.43 -9.90
C ALA A 250 -16.33 -2.14 -9.30
N LEU A 251 -16.80 -2.93 -8.33
CA LEU A 251 -18.05 -2.71 -7.62
C LEU A 251 -18.08 -1.39 -6.86
N VAL A 252 -17.02 -1.10 -6.09
CA VAL A 252 -16.92 0.15 -5.32
C VAL A 252 -16.81 1.38 -6.23
N ARG A 253 -16.08 1.29 -7.35
CA ARG A 253 -16.03 2.32 -8.39
C ARG A 253 -17.38 2.53 -9.10
N SER A 254 -18.25 1.53 -9.06
CA SER A 254 -19.58 1.57 -9.64
C SER A 254 -20.68 1.86 -8.62
N GLY A 255 -20.34 2.38 -7.45
CA GLY A 255 -21.33 2.90 -6.50
C GLY A 255 -22.02 1.87 -5.61
N ILE A 256 -21.53 0.63 -5.53
CA ILE A 256 -22.00 -0.32 -4.50
C ILE A 256 -21.78 0.30 -3.12
N GLY A 257 -22.84 0.37 -2.33
CA GLY A 257 -22.80 1.05 -1.03
C GLY A 257 -22.33 0.17 0.12
N LYS A 258 -22.51 -1.16 0.02
CA LYS A 258 -22.10 -2.09 1.08
C LYS A 258 -21.33 -3.28 0.49
N ILE A 259 -20.10 -3.48 0.95
CA ILE A 259 -19.26 -4.58 0.47
C ILE A 259 -18.57 -5.29 1.64
N GLY A 260 -18.62 -6.62 1.61
CA GLY A 260 -17.84 -7.49 2.47
C GLY A 260 -16.72 -8.15 1.68
N ILE A 261 -15.49 -8.10 2.18
CA ILE A 261 -14.32 -8.67 1.51
C ILE A 261 -13.63 -9.67 2.43
N ILE A 262 -13.42 -10.89 1.92
CA ILE A 262 -12.99 -12.04 2.73
C ILE A 262 -11.76 -12.72 2.10
N ASP A 263 -10.64 -12.75 2.80
CA ASP A 263 -9.42 -13.48 2.43
C ASP A 263 -8.52 -13.65 3.66
N SER A 264 -7.93 -14.82 3.84
CA SER A 264 -7.03 -15.13 4.98
C SER A 264 -5.56 -14.90 4.69
N ASP A 265 -5.20 -14.62 3.44
CA ASP A 265 -3.81 -14.53 3.02
C ASP A 265 -3.19 -13.16 3.30
N THR A 266 -1.86 -13.16 3.38
CA THR A 266 -1.03 -11.95 3.31
C THR A 266 -0.52 -11.74 1.88
N ILE A 267 -0.27 -10.48 1.54
CA ILE A 267 0.28 -10.10 0.23
C ILE A 267 1.73 -10.57 0.12
N CYS A 268 2.01 -11.35 -0.92
CA CYS A 268 3.36 -11.78 -1.29
C CYS A 268 3.86 -11.00 -2.51
N ALA A 269 5.18 -10.91 -2.70
CA ALA A 269 5.78 -10.25 -3.85
C ALA A 269 5.29 -10.81 -5.20
N SER A 270 5.02 -12.14 -5.26
CA SER A 270 4.47 -12.80 -6.44
C SER A 270 3.00 -12.45 -6.75
N ASN A 271 2.32 -11.70 -5.90
CA ASN A 271 0.95 -11.23 -6.12
C ASN A 271 0.90 -9.93 -6.93
N VAL A 272 1.97 -9.15 -6.89
CA VAL A 272 2.07 -7.80 -7.50
C VAL A 272 1.75 -7.80 -9.00
N ASN A 273 2.03 -8.89 -9.69
CA ASN A 273 1.78 -9.00 -11.12
C ASN A 273 0.29 -9.05 -11.51
N ARG A 274 -0.66 -9.29 -10.54
CA ARG A 274 -2.07 -9.51 -10.89
C ARG A 274 -3.13 -9.11 -9.85
N GLN A 275 -2.78 -8.88 -8.60
CA GLN A 275 -3.72 -8.49 -7.54
C GLN A 275 -3.66 -6.97 -7.33
N ILE A 276 -4.82 -6.31 -7.30
CA ILE A 276 -4.86 -4.84 -7.34
C ILE A 276 -4.40 -4.19 -6.04
N GLU A 277 -4.58 -4.85 -4.92
CA GLU A 277 -4.11 -4.42 -3.59
C GLU A 277 -2.61 -4.66 -3.41
N ALA A 278 -2.02 -5.53 -4.25
CA ALA A 278 -0.63 -5.92 -4.14
C ALA A 278 0.29 -4.94 -4.86
N THR A 279 1.08 -4.24 -4.10
CA THR A 279 2.15 -3.36 -4.55
C THR A 279 3.44 -3.71 -3.81
N THR A 280 4.58 -3.20 -4.25
CA THR A 280 5.84 -3.36 -3.50
C THR A 280 5.78 -2.78 -2.07
N LEU A 281 4.82 -1.88 -1.81
CA LEU A 281 4.63 -1.24 -0.50
C LEU A 281 3.64 -1.99 0.41
N SER A 282 2.80 -2.85 -0.15
CA SER A 282 1.79 -3.60 0.59
C SER A 282 2.18 -5.06 0.88
N VAL A 283 3.33 -5.54 0.38
CA VAL A 283 3.85 -6.89 0.69
C VAL A 283 3.94 -7.08 2.21
N GLY A 284 3.43 -8.22 2.70
CA GLY A 284 3.38 -8.56 4.12
C GLY A 284 2.12 -8.07 4.86
N GLN A 285 1.26 -7.26 4.24
CA GLN A 285 -0.02 -6.84 4.82
C GLN A 285 -1.10 -7.89 4.55
N PRO A 286 -2.11 -8.07 5.45
CA PRO A 286 -3.29 -8.87 5.14
C PRO A 286 -4.01 -8.32 3.91
N LYS A 287 -4.41 -9.19 2.97
CA LYS A 287 -5.04 -8.78 1.71
C LYS A 287 -6.33 -7.99 1.94
N ALA A 288 -7.20 -8.46 2.83
CA ALA A 288 -8.47 -7.80 3.09
C ALA A 288 -8.28 -6.39 3.68
N GLN A 289 -7.29 -6.18 4.55
CA GLN A 289 -7.01 -4.87 5.12
C GLN A 289 -6.41 -3.90 4.08
N ALA A 290 -5.46 -4.38 3.27
CA ALA A 290 -4.86 -3.57 2.22
C ALA A 290 -5.89 -3.14 1.17
N LEU A 291 -6.77 -4.07 0.75
CA LEU A 291 -7.84 -3.78 -0.19
C LEU A 291 -8.87 -2.83 0.43
N LYS A 292 -9.32 -3.04 1.66
CA LYS A 292 -10.24 -2.13 2.36
C LYS A 292 -9.74 -0.69 2.36
N LYS A 293 -8.47 -0.49 2.71
CA LYS A 293 -7.84 0.84 2.69
C LYS A 293 -7.93 1.48 1.30
N ARG A 294 -7.58 0.73 0.26
CA ARG A 294 -7.63 1.18 -1.13
C ARG A 294 -9.06 1.53 -1.57
N LEU A 295 -10.03 0.71 -1.25
CA LEU A 295 -11.43 0.91 -1.61
C LEU A 295 -12.02 2.17 -0.93
N LEU A 296 -11.66 2.45 0.32
CA LEU A 296 -12.05 3.68 1.03
C LEU A 296 -11.41 4.94 0.43
N GLU A 297 -10.24 4.84 -0.19
CA GLU A 297 -9.62 5.95 -0.94
C GLU A 297 -10.41 6.26 -2.24
N ILE A 298 -11.12 5.27 -2.79
CA ILE A 298 -11.95 5.39 -4.01
C ILE A 298 -13.34 5.94 -3.68
N ASN A 299 -14.01 5.30 -2.72
CA ASN A 299 -15.35 5.69 -2.27
C ASN A 299 -15.42 5.70 -0.72
N PRO A 300 -15.14 6.85 -0.09
CA PRO A 300 -15.22 6.97 1.37
C PRO A 300 -16.61 6.72 1.96
N GLY A 301 -17.66 6.84 1.14
CA GLY A 301 -19.05 6.59 1.54
C GLY A 301 -19.46 5.12 1.47
N CYS A 302 -18.62 4.22 1.00
CA CYS A 302 -18.92 2.79 0.96
C CYS A 302 -18.74 2.15 2.34
N GLU A 303 -19.72 1.40 2.79
CA GLU A 303 -19.63 0.59 4.01
C GLU A 303 -18.86 -0.70 3.71
N ILE A 304 -17.60 -0.78 4.21
CA ILE A 304 -16.69 -1.89 3.90
C ILE A 304 -16.41 -2.70 5.16
N THR A 305 -16.87 -3.95 5.18
CA THR A 305 -16.47 -4.94 6.19
C THR A 305 -15.38 -5.84 5.62
N SER A 306 -14.34 -6.11 6.39
CA SER A 306 -13.23 -6.98 5.97
C SER A 306 -12.96 -8.08 6.99
N TRP A 307 -12.75 -9.30 6.49
CA TRP A 307 -12.40 -10.46 7.31
C TRP A 307 -11.05 -11.02 6.83
N ASP A 308 -10.08 -11.06 7.75
CA ASP A 308 -8.79 -11.73 7.54
C ASP A 308 -8.93 -13.22 7.88
N GLU A 309 -9.95 -13.87 7.29
CA GLU A 309 -10.36 -15.23 7.63
C GLU A 309 -10.60 -16.07 6.37
N LEU A 310 -10.35 -17.38 6.52
CA LEU A 310 -10.70 -18.38 5.51
C LEU A 310 -12.17 -18.78 5.66
N PHE A 311 -12.92 -18.79 4.55
CA PHE A 311 -14.27 -19.37 4.57
C PHE A 311 -14.20 -20.89 4.81
N CYS A 312 -14.95 -21.35 5.82
CA CYS A 312 -15.21 -22.76 6.07
C CYS A 312 -16.62 -22.91 6.67
N LEU A 313 -17.19 -24.14 6.60
CA LEU A 313 -18.55 -24.37 7.05
C LEU A 313 -18.77 -24.07 8.54
N GLU A 314 -17.74 -24.29 9.36
CA GLU A 314 -17.77 -24.06 10.80
C GLU A 314 -17.92 -22.56 11.14
N LYS A 315 -17.49 -21.68 10.22
CA LYS A 315 -17.53 -20.23 10.39
C LYS A 315 -18.55 -19.53 9.49
N LYS A 316 -19.38 -20.25 8.76
CA LYS A 316 -20.30 -19.67 7.77
C LYS A 316 -21.21 -18.55 8.32
N GLU A 317 -21.61 -18.65 9.58
CA GLU A 317 -22.50 -17.68 10.26
C GLU A 317 -21.80 -16.32 10.51
N SER A 318 -20.45 -16.30 10.64
CA SER A 318 -19.71 -15.06 10.89
C SER A 318 -19.66 -14.11 9.67
N PHE A 319 -19.96 -14.61 8.48
CA PHE A 319 -19.92 -13.83 7.24
C PHE A 319 -21.29 -13.23 6.84
N ASP A 320 -22.35 -13.54 7.59
CA ASP A 320 -23.69 -13.00 7.37
C ASP A 320 -24.17 -13.11 5.88
N ILE A 321 -23.94 -14.29 5.30
CA ILE A 321 -24.27 -14.56 3.88
C ILE A 321 -25.77 -14.34 3.60
N GLY A 322 -26.62 -14.64 4.59
CA GLY A 322 -28.09 -14.51 4.44
C GLY A 322 -28.57 -13.06 4.27
N SER A 323 -27.79 -12.06 4.63
CA SER A 323 -28.13 -10.64 4.47
C SER A 323 -27.56 -10.02 3.19
N ALA A 324 -26.74 -10.76 2.44
CA ALA A 324 -26.17 -10.27 1.19
C ALA A 324 -27.17 -10.44 0.01
N ASP A 325 -27.22 -9.46 -0.86
CA ASP A 325 -27.96 -9.56 -2.12
C ASP A 325 -27.19 -10.41 -3.14
N TYR A 326 -25.85 -10.23 -3.17
CA TYR A 326 -24.96 -10.93 -4.08
C TYR A 326 -23.74 -11.48 -3.38
N VAL A 327 -23.27 -12.63 -3.87
CA VAL A 327 -21.99 -13.23 -3.47
C VAL A 327 -21.14 -13.48 -4.70
N ILE A 328 -19.92 -12.98 -4.69
CA ILE A 328 -18.87 -13.30 -5.65
C ILE A 328 -17.93 -14.33 -5.04
N ASP A 329 -17.87 -15.51 -5.67
CA ASP A 329 -16.91 -16.57 -5.33
C ASP A 329 -15.70 -16.52 -6.26
N ALA A 330 -14.57 -16.08 -5.75
CA ALA A 330 -13.26 -16.08 -6.42
C ALA A 330 -12.22 -16.95 -5.69
N ILE A 331 -12.70 -17.93 -4.89
CA ILE A 331 -11.86 -18.89 -4.16
C ILE A 331 -11.18 -19.88 -5.12
N ASP A 332 -9.91 -20.19 -4.94
CA ASP A 332 -9.15 -21.17 -5.72
C ASP A 332 -9.11 -22.56 -5.11
N SER A 333 -9.37 -22.68 -3.81
CA SER A 333 -9.40 -23.95 -3.07
C SER A 333 -10.67 -24.73 -3.36
N LEU A 334 -10.53 -25.93 -3.94
CA LEU A 334 -11.68 -26.74 -4.33
C LEU A 334 -12.65 -27.03 -3.19
N LYS A 335 -12.12 -27.40 -2.00
CA LYS A 335 -12.96 -27.73 -0.82
C LYS A 335 -13.81 -26.54 -0.43
N HIS A 336 -13.19 -25.39 -0.15
CA HIS A 336 -13.88 -24.20 0.34
C HIS A 336 -14.81 -23.60 -0.70
N LYS A 337 -14.46 -23.71 -2.01
CA LYS A 337 -15.32 -23.32 -3.12
C LYS A 337 -16.59 -24.14 -3.17
N LEU A 338 -16.52 -25.46 -3.04
CA LEU A 338 -17.70 -26.33 -2.98
C LEU A 338 -18.59 -25.99 -1.79
N ASP A 339 -17.99 -25.81 -0.61
CA ASP A 339 -18.69 -25.45 0.62
C ASP A 339 -19.39 -24.09 0.49
N LEU A 340 -18.73 -23.10 -0.10
CA LEU A 340 -19.31 -21.77 -0.33
C LEU A 340 -20.47 -21.82 -1.32
N ILE A 341 -20.31 -22.51 -2.46
CA ILE A 341 -21.36 -22.64 -3.48
C ILE A 341 -22.63 -23.22 -2.86
N GLU A 342 -22.53 -24.32 -2.13
CA GLU A 342 -23.68 -24.96 -1.46
C GLU A 342 -24.32 -24.04 -0.44
N THR A 343 -23.51 -23.33 0.36
CA THR A 343 -24.00 -22.40 1.39
C THR A 343 -24.78 -21.23 0.76
N VAL A 344 -24.23 -20.61 -0.29
CA VAL A 344 -24.86 -19.45 -0.93
C VAL A 344 -26.13 -19.87 -1.70
N CYS A 345 -26.09 -20.99 -2.42
CA CYS A 345 -27.27 -21.48 -3.13
C CYS A 345 -28.41 -21.93 -2.19
N ALA A 346 -28.10 -22.29 -0.95
CA ALA A 346 -29.12 -22.56 0.08
C ALA A 346 -29.67 -21.27 0.72
N ALA A 347 -28.95 -20.16 0.61
CA ALA A 347 -29.38 -18.82 1.04
C ALA A 347 -30.20 -18.13 -0.07
N LYS A 348 -30.65 -16.89 0.19
CA LYS A 348 -31.38 -16.07 -0.81
C LYS A 348 -30.44 -15.24 -1.71
N ALA A 349 -29.15 -15.23 -1.44
CA ALA A 349 -28.18 -14.42 -2.18
C ALA A 349 -27.93 -14.95 -3.60
N THR A 350 -27.80 -14.05 -4.57
CA THR A 350 -27.42 -14.40 -5.93
C THR A 350 -25.92 -14.70 -6.02
N LEU A 351 -25.54 -15.89 -6.55
CA LEU A 351 -24.16 -16.33 -6.67
C LEU A 351 -23.61 -16.09 -8.07
N PHE A 352 -22.47 -15.40 -8.16
CA PHE A 352 -21.59 -15.38 -9.33
C PHE A 352 -20.21 -15.95 -8.95
N SER A 353 -19.73 -16.93 -9.72
CA SER A 353 -18.49 -17.63 -9.39
C SER A 353 -17.46 -17.58 -10.52
N SER A 354 -16.20 -17.34 -10.16
CA SER A 354 -15.08 -17.46 -11.10
C SER A 354 -14.59 -18.90 -11.17
N MET A 355 -14.37 -19.40 -12.38
CA MET A 355 -13.64 -20.64 -12.58
C MET A 355 -12.15 -20.39 -12.78
N GLY A 356 -11.36 -21.36 -13.24
CA GLY A 356 -9.90 -21.26 -13.32
C GLY A 356 -9.40 -20.27 -14.37
N MET A 357 -8.61 -19.28 -13.95
CA MET A 357 -8.00 -18.25 -14.81
C MET A 357 -6.46 -18.40 -14.91
N ALA A 358 -5.87 -19.40 -14.27
CA ALA A 358 -4.45 -19.67 -14.35
C ALA A 358 -4.05 -20.38 -15.66
N LEU A 359 -2.78 -20.18 -16.07
CA LEU A 359 -2.19 -20.75 -17.28
C LEU A 359 -2.92 -20.34 -18.57
N LYS A 360 -3.40 -19.10 -18.64
CA LYS A 360 -4.13 -18.50 -19.74
C LYS A 360 -3.56 -17.14 -20.07
N MET A 361 -3.65 -16.72 -21.34
CA MET A 361 -3.06 -15.49 -21.85
C MET A 361 -4.05 -14.62 -22.62
N ASP A 362 -5.13 -15.22 -23.16
CA ASP A 362 -6.09 -14.56 -24.01
C ASP A 362 -7.38 -14.19 -23.25
N PRO A 363 -7.58 -12.93 -22.86
CA PRO A 363 -8.79 -12.49 -22.18
C PRO A 363 -10.05 -12.54 -23.07
N SER A 364 -9.91 -12.57 -24.42
CA SER A 364 -11.06 -12.63 -25.33
C SER A 364 -11.81 -13.97 -25.25
N GLN A 365 -11.17 -15.00 -24.73
CA GLN A 365 -11.77 -16.31 -24.53
C GLN A 365 -12.52 -16.46 -23.19
N ILE A 366 -12.62 -15.38 -22.41
CA ILE A 366 -13.42 -15.37 -21.18
C ILE A 366 -14.90 -15.30 -21.57
N LYS A 367 -15.70 -16.19 -20.97
CA LYS A 367 -17.15 -16.35 -21.22
C LYS A 367 -17.93 -16.30 -19.91
N ILE A 368 -19.18 -15.90 -20.05
CA ILE A 368 -20.21 -15.99 -19.02
C ILE A 368 -21.16 -17.13 -19.43
N ALA A 369 -21.44 -18.05 -18.52
CA ALA A 369 -22.35 -19.17 -18.78
C ALA A 369 -23.01 -19.68 -17.49
N SER A 370 -24.09 -20.48 -17.66
CA SER A 370 -24.55 -21.40 -16.61
C SER A 370 -23.45 -22.39 -16.28
N PHE A 371 -23.25 -22.64 -14.99
CA PHE A 371 -22.15 -23.49 -14.50
C PHE A 371 -22.09 -24.85 -15.18
N TRP A 372 -23.24 -25.50 -15.38
CA TRP A 372 -23.30 -26.83 -15.98
C TRP A 372 -22.90 -26.86 -17.46
N LYS A 373 -22.92 -25.73 -18.14
CA LYS A 373 -22.56 -25.58 -19.57
C LYS A 373 -21.11 -25.22 -19.83
N THR A 374 -20.27 -25.09 -18.75
CA THR A 374 -18.85 -24.73 -18.90
C THR A 374 -18.04 -25.83 -19.61
N THR A 375 -17.09 -25.42 -20.46
CA THR A 375 -16.21 -26.29 -21.24
C THR A 375 -14.73 -25.98 -20.97
N TYR A 376 -13.83 -26.86 -21.32
CA TYR A 376 -12.36 -26.72 -21.33
C TYR A 376 -11.68 -26.25 -20.02
N CYS A 377 -12.40 -25.91 -18.96
CA CYS A 377 -11.83 -25.44 -17.71
C CYS A 377 -11.58 -26.59 -16.71
N PRO A 378 -10.33 -26.89 -16.34
CA PRO A 378 -10.02 -27.96 -15.39
C PRO A 378 -10.69 -27.76 -14.01
N LEU A 379 -10.66 -26.54 -13.46
CA LEU A 379 -11.30 -26.25 -12.19
C LEU A 379 -12.81 -26.46 -12.25
N ALA A 380 -13.51 -25.96 -13.29
CA ALA A 380 -14.93 -26.16 -13.45
C ALA A 380 -15.29 -27.66 -13.53
N ARG A 381 -14.44 -28.49 -14.17
CA ARG A 381 -14.62 -29.94 -14.19
C ARG A 381 -14.55 -30.56 -12.79
N LEU A 382 -13.56 -30.15 -11.98
CA LEU A 382 -13.41 -30.65 -10.61
C LEU A 382 -14.57 -30.21 -9.72
N VAL A 383 -15.01 -28.94 -9.84
CA VAL A 383 -16.16 -28.40 -9.11
C VAL A 383 -17.44 -29.18 -9.50
N ARG A 384 -17.69 -29.44 -10.79
CA ARG A 384 -18.85 -30.25 -11.23
C ARG A 384 -18.82 -31.66 -10.65
N GLN A 385 -17.64 -32.30 -10.63
CA GLN A 385 -17.51 -33.63 -10.05
C GLN A 385 -17.75 -33.62 -8.53
N GLY A 386 -17.24 -32.61 -7.84
CA GLY A 386 -17.44 -32.44 -6.40
C GLY A 386 -18.92 -32.19 -6.05
N LEU A 387 -19.58 -31.27 -6.73
CA LEU A 387 -20.98 -30.92 -6.49
C LEU A 387 -21.93 -32.12 -6.82
N ARG A 388 -21.67 -32.85 -7.92
CA ARG A 388 -22.45 -34.07 -8.23
C ARG A 388 -22.33 -35.14 -7.16
N LYS A 389 -21.12 -35.35 -6.60
CA LYS A 389 -20.90 -36.30 -5.50
C LYS A 389 -21.66 -35.91 -4.21
N ARG A 390 -21.95 -34.62 -4.05
CA ARG A 390 -22.71 -34.08 -2.91
C ARG A 390 -24.23 -34.00 -3.18
N GLY A 391 -24.69 -34.44 -4.34
CA GLY A 391 -26.10 -34.39 -4.73
C GLY A 391 -26.60 -33.00 -5.10
N PHE A 392 -25.71 -32.04 -5.34
CA PHE A 392 -26.07 -30.67 -5.71
C PHE A 392 -26.53 -30.59 -7.18
N SER A 393 -27.70 -29.97 -7.41
CA SER A 393 -28.32 -29.84 -8.72
C SER A 393 -28.72 -28.43 -9.14
N SER A 394 -28.64 -27.45 -8.22
CA SER A 394 -28.89 -26.05 -8.52
C SER A 394 -27.94 -25.51 -9.59
N ASP A 395 -28.37 -24.49 -10.31
CA ASP A 395 -27.54 -23.81 -11.31
C ASP A 395 -27.20 -22.40 -10.85
N PHE A 396 -26.08 -21.88 -11.33
CA PHE A 396 -25.62 -20.52 -11.08
C PHE A 396 -24.72 -20.03 -12.21
N THR A 397 -24.57 -18.73 -12.31
CA THR A 397 -23.77 -18.10 -13.36
C THR A 397 -22.29 -18.07 -13.00
N VAL A 398 -21.46 -18.40 -13.98
CA VAL A 398 -20.00 -18.39 -13.82
C VAL A 398 -19.29 -17.60 -14.90
N VAL A 399 -18.14 -17.07 -14.54
CA VAL A 399 -17.13 -16.54 -15.45
C VAL A 399 -16.01 -17.57 -15.58
N TYR A 400 -15.75 -18.01 -16.81
CA TYR A 400 -14.71 -19.01 -17.11
C TYR A 400 -14.03 -18.68 -18.44
N SER A 401 -12.92 -19.32 -18.75
CA SER A 401 -12.26 -19.17 -20.05
C SER A 401 -12.24 -20.50 -20.79
N GLU A 402 -12.51 -20.44 -22.09
CA GLU A 402 -12.44 -21.57 -23.02
C GLU A 402 -11.01 -21.83 -23.50
N GLU A 403 -10.08 -20.94 -23.24
CA GLU A 403 -8.68 -21.12 -23.56
C GLU A 403 -8.13 -22.39 -22.88
N LYS A 404 -7.46 -23.25 -23.65
CA LYS A 404 -6.75 -24.39 -23.09
C LYS A 404 -5.57 -23.92 -22.25
N PRO A 405 -5.32 -24.49 -21.06
CA PRO A 405 -4.17 -24.12 -20.25
C PRO A 405 -2.86 -24.24 -21.03
N ILE A 406 -2.07 -23.19 -21.06
CA ILE A 406 -0.74 -23.18 -21.67
C ILE A 406 0.15 -24.15 -20.87
N ARG A 407 0.68 -25.18 -21.54
CA ARG A 407 1.71 -26.04 -20.95
C ARG A 407 3.02 -25.25 -20.99
N ALA A 408 3.52 -24.83 -19.86
CA ALA A 408 4.86 -24.30 -19.76
C ALA A 408 5.84 -25.48 -20.00
N GLU A 409 6.43 -25.56 -21.18
CA GLU A 409 7.57 -26.47 -21.46
C GLU A 409 8.75 -26.16 -20.54
N ASN A 410 8.80 -24.96 -20.00
CA ASN A 410 9.70 -24.48 -18.95
C ASN A 410 8.94 -24.27 -17.63
N ALA A 411 8.21 -25.28 -17.14
CA ALA A 411 7.89 -25.28 -15.72
C ALA A 411 9.24 -25.24 -15.01
N LEU A 412 9.67 -24.03 -14.63
CA LEU A 412 10.79 -23.85 -13.72
C LEU A 412 10.52 -24.83 -12.58
N THR A 413 11.29 -25.91 -12.55
CA THR A 413 11.56 -26.59 -11.30
C THR A 413 12.08 -25.46 -10.42
N ALA A 414 11.15 -24.86 -9.66
CA ALA A 414 11.49 -23.82 -8.75
C ALA A 414 12.62 -24.39 -7.91
N ALA A 415 13.82 -23.82 -8.05
CA ALA A 415 14.91 -24.14 -7.18
C ALA A 415 14.35 -24.10 -5.75
N PRO A 416 14.58 -25.09 -4.90
CA PRO A 416 14.00 -25.11 -3.56
C PRO A 416 14.36 -23.77 -2.91
N LEU A 417 13.33 -23.00 -2.52
CA LEU A 417 13.52 -21.80 -1.72
C LEU A 417 14.32 -22.23 -0.48
N PRO A 418 15.38 -21.49 -0.10
CA PRO A 418 16.15 -21.84 1.09
C PRO A 418 15.21 -21.91 2.29
N ALA A 419 15.27 -23.01 3.04
CA ALA A 419 14.59 -23.12 4.33
C ALA A 419 14.96 -21.89 5.17
N PRO A 420 13.99 -21.07 5.60
CA PRO A 420 12.85 -21.40 6.44
C PRO A 420 11.46 -21.06 5.86
N PHE A 421 11.29 -20.92 4.55
CA PHE A 421 10.03 -20.51 3.92
C PHE A 421 9.15 -21.66 3.41
N LEU A 422 9.47 -22.91 3.79
CA LEU A 422 8.66 -24.09 3.47
C LEU A 422 7.48 -24.20 4.45
N THR A 423 6.36 -23.58 4.12
CA THR A 423 5.07 -23.99 4.69
C THR A 423 4.62 -25.32 4.05
N ARG A 424 4.19 -26.25 4.89
CA ARG A 424 3.71 -27.59 4.52
C ARG A 424 2.55 -27.50 3.51
N SER A 425 2.80 -27.79 2.29
CA SER A 425 2.04 -28.11 1.07
C SER A 425 2.42 -27.18 -0.10
N ALA A 426 3.50 -27.52 -0.78
CA ALA A 426 3.84 -26.88 -2.05
C ALA A 426 2.80 -27.27 -3.12
N LYS A 427 1.72 -26.49 -3.25
CA LYS A 427 0.90 -26.50 -4.46
C LYS A 427 1.78 -26.06 -5.63
N PRO A 428 1.67 -26.68 -6.81
CA PRO A 428 2.41 -26.22 -7.99
C PRO A 428 2.06 -24.75 -8.27
N ILE A 429 3.08 -23.92 -8.46
CA ILE A 429 2.91 -22.50 -8.78
C ILE A 429 2.39 -22.41 -10.22
N ASN A 430 1.17 -21.97 -10.39
CA ASN A 430 0.56 -21.74 -11.70
C ASN A 430 0.88 -20.33 -12.20
N GLY A 431 1.30 -20.20 -13.47
CA GLY A 431 1.44 -18.90 -14.12
C GLY A 431 0.10 -18.16 -14.21
N SER A 432 0.13 -16.84 -14.10
CA SER A 432 -1.05 -15.99 -14.23
C SER A 432 -0.65 -14.62 -14.79
N VAL A 433 -1.55 -14.02 -15.55
CA VAL A 433 -1.38 -12.67 -16.10
C VAL A 433 -2.56 -11.79 -15.70
N VAL A 434 -2.28 -10.52 -15.41
CA VAL A 434 -3.29 -9.56 -14.94
C VAL A 434 -4.43 -9.36 -15.94
N THR A 435 -4.14 -9.34 -17.25
CA THR A 435 -5.16 -9.10 -18.29
C THR A 435 -6.25 -10.15 -18.27
N VAL A 436 -5.96 -11.41 -17.98
CA VAL A 436 -6.95 -12.48 -17.86
C VAL A 436 -7.68 -12.42 -16.53
N THR A 437 -6.93 -12.31 -15.43
CA THR A 437 -7.55 -12.37 -14.09
C THR A 437 -8.39 -11.12 -13.81
N ALA A 438 -7.90 -9.93 -14.18
CA ALA A 438 -8.65 -8.68 -14.00
C ALA A 438 -9.92 -8.66 -14.86
N THR A 439 -9.86 -9.08 -16.15
CA THR A 439 -11.04 -9.16 -17.01
C THR A 439 -12.11 -10.09 -16.42
N ALA A 440 -11.71 -11.22 -15.86
CA ALA A 440 -12.66 -12.10 -15.17
C ALA A 440 -13.32 -11.42 -13.95
N GLY A 441 -12.55 -10.66 -13.16
CA GLY A 441 -13.06 -9.87 -12.04
C GLY A 441 -14.04 -8.78 -12.50
N LEU A 442 -13.70 -8.07 -13.57
CA LEU A 442 -14.56 -7.04 -14.17
C LEU A 442 -15.87 -7.64 -14.72
N TYR A 443 -15.83 -8.85 -15.28
CA TYR A 443 -17.04 -9.55 -15.73
C TYR A 443 -17.95 -9.93 -14.56
N LEU A 444 -17.38 -10.40 -13.44
CA LEU A 444 -18.17 -10.71 -12.23
C LEU A 444 -18.84 -9.45 -11.67
N ALA A 445 -18.10 -8.35 -11.58
CA ALA A 445 -18.67 -7.08 -11.16
C ALA A 445 -19.79 -6.61 -12.12
N ASN A 446 -19.56 -6.71 -13.43
CA ASN A 446 -20.55 -6.33 -14.43
C ASN A 446 -21.83 -7.17 -14.35
N LEU A 447 -21.74 -8.47 -14.03
CA LEU A 447 -22.93 -9.30 -13.78
C LEU A 447 -23.80 -8.75 -12.65
N VAL A 448 -23.17 -8.37 -11.53
CA VAL A 448 -23.86 -7.74 -10.40
C VAL A 448 -24.52 -6.43 -10.83
N LEU A 449 -23.76 -5.55 -11.50
CA LEU A 449 -24.26 -4.24 -11.92
C LEU A 449 -25.45 -4.35 -12.86
N ARG A 450 -25.38 -5.25 -13.85
CA ARG A 450 -26.45 -5.47 -14.82
C ARG A 450 -27.72 -6.05 -14.18
N ASP A 451 -27.54 -6.98 -13.26
CA ASP A 451 -28.69 -7.58 -12.55
C ASP A 451 -29.44 -6.55 -11.70
N ILE A 452 -28.69 -5.66 -11.01
CA ILE A 452 -29.28 -4.59 -10.19
C ILE A 452 -29.98 -3.53 -11.04
N THR A 453 -29.36 -3.15 -12.17
CA THR A 453 -29.85 -2.03 -12.99
C THR A 453 -30.86 -2.47 -14.06
N GLY A 454 -30.89 -3.76 -14.39
CA GLY A 454 -31.75 -4.32 -15.47
C GLY A 454 -31.23 -4.01 -16.88
N LEU A 455 -29.95 -3.62 -17.05
CA LEU A 455 -29.33 -3.23 -18.32
C LEU A 455 -28.53 -4.34 -18.98
#